data_2b51d8f24f4c1d0ac8cf382ce9898857
#
_entry.id   2b51d8f24f4c1d0ac8cf382ce9898857
#
_cell.length_a   1.000
_cell.length_b   1.000
_cell.length_c   1.000
_cell.angle_alpha   90.00
_cell.angle_beta   90.00
_cell.angle_gamma   90.00
#
_symmetry.space_group_name_H-M   'P 1'
#
loop_
_entity.id
_entity.type
_entity.pdbx_description
1 polymer ?
#
loop_
_entity_poly.entity_id
_entity_poly.type
_entity_poly.pdbx_seq_one_letter_code
_entity_poly.pdbx_strand_id
1 'polypeptide(L)'
;MLKTNFKFWRRAFLAVAISAQSQVFAANSDSGSEYPFVFHLIQAALWDEAVAADKTYFPPTYRQDGFTHGTANPDKLLTVANHFYQQTEGDWYCLRMTTESLRASGVTVVFESTAPVGDQPPDFEGSEDELYPHIMGGISTGAVLEVLTVERGEAGEFLRIHGLYPGE
;
A
#
# COMPACT_ATOMS: atom_id res chain seq x y z
N MET A 1 18.17 66.23 -61.42
CA MET A 1 17.78 66.51 -60.01
C MET A 1 17.00 65.33 -59.51
N LEU A 2 17.64 64.38 -58.87
CA LEU A 2 17.00 63.23 -58.28
C LEU A 2 17.06 63.40 -56.78
N LYS A 3 15.88 63.45 -56.11
CA LYS A 3 15.75 63.41 -54.67
C LYS A 3 15.51 61.98 -54.20
N THR A 4 16.50 61.42 -53.50
CA THR A 4 16.45 60.10 -52.95
C THR A 4 15.81 60.19 -51.57
N ASN A 5 14.65 59.56 -51.38
CA ASN A 5 13.98 59.43 -50.11
C ASN A 5 14.41 58.14 -49.42
N PHE A 6 15.17 58.29 -48.34
CA PHE A 6 15.61 57.19 -47.47
C PHE A 6 14.52 56.91 -46.43
N LYS A 7 13.78 55.78 -46.56
CA LYS A 7 12.82 55.34 -45.56
C LYS A 7 13.53 54.49 -44.52
N PHE A 8 13.63 55.02 -43.31
CA PHE A 8 14.06 54.28 -42.12
C PHE A 8 13.04 53.22 -41.74
N TRP A 9 13.38 51.94 -41.83
CA TRP A 9 12.60 50.84 -41.27
C TRP A 9 13.04 50.62 -39.81
N ARG A 10 12.18 51.05 -38.89
CA ARG A 10 12.30 50.70 -37.48
C ARG A 10 11.86 49.26 -37.31
N ARG A 11 12.79 48.36 -37.08
CA ARG A 11 12.52 46.98 -36.63
C ARG A 11 12.07 47.03 -35.17
N ALA A 12 10.79 46.73 -34.89
CA ALA A 12 10.29 46.49 -33.59
C ALA A 12 10.74 45.08 -33.15
N PHE A 13 11.59 45.03 -32.11
CA PHE A 13 11.89 43.76 -31.46
C PHE A 13 10.73 43.44 -30.50
N LEU A 14 9.96 42.41 -30.84
CA LEU A 14 8.96 41.85 -29.96
C LEU A 14 9.69 40.95 -28.94
N ALA A 15 9.86 41.44 -27.74
CA ALA A 15 10.38 40.62 -26.63
C ALA A 15 9.28 39.64 -26.20
N VAL A 16 9.44 38.38 -26.55
CA VAL A 16 8.61 37.30 -26.01
C VAL A 16 9.10 37.00 -24.60
N ALA A 17 8.34 37.48 -23.63
CA ALA A 17 8.54 37.10 -22.23
C ALA A 17 8.05 35.65 -22.05
N ILE A 18 9.00 34.69 -21.97
CA ILE A 18 8.71 33.34 -21.55
C ILE A 18 8.52 33.38 -20.03
N SER A 19 7.27 33.41 -19.59
CA SER A 19 6.92 33.18 -18.18
C SER A 19 7.11 31.69 -17.89
N ALA A 20 8.20 31.35 -17.20
CA ALA A 20 8.38 30.04 -16.60
C ALA A 20 7.32 29.87 -15.51
N GLN A 21 6.22 29.22 -15.85
CA GLN A 21 5.29 28.71 -14.85
C GLN A 21 5.99 27.54 -14.17
N SER A 22 6.54 27.79 -12.99
CA SER A 22 6.93 26.75 -12.05
C SER A 22 5.67 25.99 -11.66
N GLN A 23 5.44 24.85 -12.29
CA GLN A 23 4.48 23.88 -11.78
C GLN A 23 5.05 23.37 -10.47
N VAL A 24 4.54 23.89 -9.37
CA VAL A 24 4.68 23.27 -8.06
C VAL A 24 3.91 21.99 -8.16
N PHE A 25 4.63 20.89 -8.41
CA PHE A 25 4.11 19.56 -8.10
C PHE A 25 3.86 19.58 -6.60
N ALA A 26 2.59 19.73 -6.22
CA ALA A 26 2.16 19.39 -4.88
C ALA A 26 2.55 17.92 -4.71
N ALA A 27 3.62 17.67 -3.96
CA ALA A 27 3.86 16.37 -3.39
C ALA A 27 2.59 16.06 -2.60
N ASN A 28 1.77 15.14 -3.10
CA ASN A 28 0.76 14.52 -2.28
C ASN A 28 1.56 13.91 -1.11
N SER A 29 1.56 14.62 0.00
CA SER A 29 1.95 14.06 1.27
C SER A 29 1.04 12.85 1.46
N ASP A 30 1.62 11.68 1.34
CA ASP A 30 1.03 10.40 1.72
C ASP A 30 0.85 10.46 3.25
N SER A 31 -0.21 11.16 3.67
CA SER A 31 -0.50 11.50 5.07
C SER A 31 -1.29 10.38 5.72
N GLY A 32 -0.90 9.14 5.48
CA GLY A 32 -1.71 8.01 5.90
C GLY A 32 -1.15 7.18 7.05
N SER A 33 0.15 7.13 7.25
CA SER A 33 0.71 6.25 8.28
C SER A 33 2.01 6.77 8.86
N GLU A 34 2.13 6.69 10.19
CA GLU A 34 3.38 6.86 10.93
C GLU A 34 4.38 5.73 10.62
N TYR A 35 3.90 4.61 10.08
CA TYR A 35 4.68 3.40 9.85
C TYR A 35 5.12 3.28 8.39
N PRO A 36 6.40 2.86 8.14
CA PRO A 36 6.96 2.78 6.79
C PRO A 36 6.43 1.60 5.96
N PHE A 37 5.84 0.61 6.62
CA PHE A 37 5.41 -0.63 5.98
C PHE A 37 3.89 -0.83 6.05
N VAL A 38 3.41 -1.62 5.10
CA VAL A 38 2.08 -2.22 5.07
C VAL A 38 2.27 -3.72 5.15
N PHE A 39 1.59 -4.35 6.08
CA PHE A 39 1.63 -5.80 6.27
C PHE A 39 0.30 -6.43 5.88
N HIS A 40 0.36 -7.64 5.33
CA HIS A 40 -0.83 -8.47 5.07
C HIS A 40 -0.58 -9.90 5.56
N LEU A 41 -1.52 -10.42 6.36
CA LEU A 41 -1.50 -11.80 6.85
C LEU A 41 -2.21 -12.71 5.85
N ILE A 42 -1.55 -13.79 5.46
CA ILE A 42 -2.03 -14.69 4.41
C ILE A 42 -1.73 -16.15 4.76
N GLN A 43 -2.66 -17.06 4.41
CA GLN A 43 -2.36 -18.49 4.45
C GLN A 43 -1.23 -18.81 3.46
N ALA A 44 -0.20 -19.53 3.93
CA ALA A 44 1.00 -19.83 3.15
C ALA A 44 0.66 -20.52 1.82
N ALA A 45 -0.25 -21.48 1.85
CA ALA A 45 -0.66 -22.21 0.64
C ALA A 45 -1.24 -21.30 -0.46
N LEU A 46 -2.02 -20.26 -0.09
CA LEU A 46 -2.59 -19.30 -1.05
C LEU A 46 -1.53 -18.39 -1.67
N TRP A 47 -0.54 -18.01 -0.86
CA TRP A 47 0.57 -17.22 -1.37
C TRP A 47 1.46 -18.01 -2.30
N ASP A 48 1.82 -19.24 -1.90
CA ASP A 48 2.66 -20.14 -2.69
C ASP A 48 2.01 -20.48 -4.04
N GLU A 49 0.67 -20.65 -4.07
CA GLU A 49 -0.08 -20.85 -5.31
C GLU A 49 0.01 -19.61 -6.22
N ALA A 50 -0.15 -18.42 -5.66
CA ALA A 50 -0.07 -17.17 -6.43
C ALA A 50 1.32 -16.96 -7.02
N VAL A 51 2.38 -17.22 -6.24
CA VAL A 51 3.79 -17.16 -6.67
C VAL A 51 4.07 -18.18 -7.78
N ALA A 52 3.67 -19.44 -7.59
CA ALA A 52 3.89 -20.51 -8.56
C ALA A 52 3.18 -20.26 -9.90
N ALA A 53 2.02 -19.59 -9.84
CA ALA A 53 1.21 -19.25 -11.02
C ALA A 53 1.56 -17.89 -11.65
N ASP A 54 2.48 -17.12 -11.06
CA ASP A 54 2.80 -15.72 -11.42
C ASP A 54 1.53 -14.86 -11.52
N LYS A 55 0.70 -14.94 -10.49
CA LYS A 55 -0.60 -14.25 -10.45
C LYS A 55 -0.67 -13.26 -9.29
N THR A 56 -1.47 -12.22 -9.48
CA THR A 56 -1.90 -11.35 -8.39
C THR A 56 -2.79 -12.13 -7.42
N TYR A 57 -2.43 -12.11 -6.14
CA TYR A 57 -3.23 -12.69 -5.08
C TYR A 57 -4.41 -11.79 -4.73
N PHE A 58 -5.56 -12.39 -4.51
CA PHE A 58 -6.75 -11.76 -3.93
C PHE A 58 -7.23 -12.61 -2.75
N PRO A 59 -7.45 -12.03 -1.56
CA PRO A 59 -7.95 -12.80 -0.43
C PRO A 59 -9.34 -13.40 -0.71
N PRO A 60 -9.69 -14.52 -0.08
CA PRO A 60 -10.99 -15.16 -0.29
C PRO A 60 -12.19 -14.22 -0.05
N THR A 61 -12.03 -13.27 0.88
CA THR A 61 -13.06 -12.29 1.26
C THR A 61 -13.12 -11.07 0.33
N TYR A 62 -12.17 -10.92 -0.62
CA TYR A 62 -12.05 -9.72 -1.46
C TYR A 62 -13.35 -9.32 -2.17
N ARG A 63 -14.13 -10.29 -2.63
CA ARG A 63 -15.39 -9.98 -3.33
C ARG A 63 -16.46 -9.40 -2.41
N GLN A 64 -16.43 -9.77 -1.12
CA GLN A 64 -17.33 -9.27 -0.10
C GLN A 64 -16.86 -7.92 0.42
N ASP A 65 -15.56 -7.80 0.72
CA ASP A 65 -14.99 -6.66 1.40
C ASP A 65 -14.66 -5.50 0.43
N GLY A 66 -14.35 -5.80 -0.84
CA GLY A 66 -14.03 -4.83 -1.88
C GLY A 66 -12.55 -4.38 -1.91
N PHE A 67 -11.74 -4.82 -0.96
CA PHE A 67 -10.31 -4.51 -0.83
C PHE A 67 -9.57 -5.64 -0.10
N THR A 68 -8.24 -5.55 -0.10
CA THR A 68 -7.38 -6.44 0.70
C THR A 68 -7.00 -5.72 2.00
N HIS A 69 -7.28 -6.36 3.14
CA HIS A 69 -6.99 -5.81 4.45
C HIS A 69 -5.48 -5.76 4.72
N GLY A 70 -5.02 -4.70 5.37
CA GLY A 70 -3.64 -4.54 5.80
C GLY A 70 -3.55 -4.02 7.24
N THR A 71 -2.35 -4.09 7.79
CA THR A 71 -1.98 -3.50 9.08
C THR A 71 -0.68 -2.74 8.88
N ALA A 72 -0.58 -1.51 9.40
CA ALA A 72 0.64 -0.72 9.31
C ALA A 72 1.47 -0.79 10.60
N ASN A 73 0.81 -0.79 11.75
CA ASN A 73 1.45 -0.91 13.05
C ASN A 73 1.87 -2.36 13.32
N PRO A 74 3.19 -2.66 13.38
CA PRO A 74 3.66 -4.03 13.62
C PRO A 74 3.22 -4.57 15.00
N ASP A 75 3.05 -3.72 16.00
CA ASP A 75 2.64 -4.14 17.35
C ASP A 75 1.18 -4.64 17.40
N LYS A 76 0.35 -4.28 16.42
CA LYS A 76 -1.04 -4.74 16.32
C LYS A 76 -1.20 -6.05 15.53
N LEU A 77 -0.16 -6.50 14.81
CA LEU A 77 -0.28 -7.65 13.89
C LEU A 77 -0.77 -8.93 14.58
N LEU A 78 -0.23 -9.27 15.75
CA LEU A 78 -0.67 -10.48 16.47
C LEU A 78 -2.10 -10.34 17.02
N THR A 79 -2.49 -9.14 17.46
CA THR A 79 -3.88 -8.88 17.89
C THR A 79 -4.85 -9.04 16.73
N VAL A 80 -4.55 -8.42 15.58
CA VAL A 80 -5.32 -8.56 14.34
C VAL A 80 -5.41 -10.01 13.89
N ALA A 81 -4.27 -10.72 13.89
CA ALA A 81 -4.19 -12.11 13.49
C ALA A 81 -5.07 -13.02 14.35
N ASN A 82 -4.97 -12.88 15.66
CA ASN A 82 -5.75 -13.67 16.60
C ASN A 82 -7.24 -13.35 16.57
N HIS A 83 -7.60 -12.08 16.32
CA HIS A 83 -9.01 -11.70 16.21
C HIS A 83 -9.67 -12.29 14.97
N PHE A 84 -9.03 -12.14 13.79
CA PHE A 84 -9.68 -12.50 12.52
C PHE A 84 -9.41 -13.93 12.07
N TYR A 85 -8.24 -14.51 12.39
CA TYR A 85 -7.75 -15.70 11.72
C TYR A 85 -7.40 -16.88 12.62
N GLN A 86 -7.55 -16.76 13.95
CA GLN A 86 -7.19 -17.82 14.89
C GLN A 86 -7.86 -19.16 14.56
N GLN A 87 -9.12 -19.13 14.10
CA GLN A 87 -9.88 -20.32 13.75
C GLN A 87 -9.59 -20.88 12.36
N THR A 88 -8.77 -20.20 11.57
CA THR A 88 -8.42 -20.64 10.21
C THR A 88 -7.15 -21.51 10.27
N GLU A 89 -7.25 -22.72 9.81
CA GLU A 89 -6.17 -23.71 9.85
C GLU A 89 -5.04 -23.41 8.84
N GLY A 90 -3.90 -24.08 9.02
CA GLY A 90 -2.74 -24.07 8.13
C GLY A 90 -1.64 -23.10 8.57
N ASP A 91 -0.56 -23.11 7.78
CA ASP A 91 0.57 -22.21 7.96
C ASP A 91 0.27 -20.83 7.40
N TRP A 92 0.91 -19.81 7.97
CA TRP A 92 0.69 -18.42 7.62
C TRP A 92 1.98 -17.69 7.34
N TYR A 93 1.89 -16.72 6.44
CA TYR A 93 2.90 -15.71 6.19
C TYR A 93 2.38 -14.33 6.56
N CYS A 94 3.34 -13.44 6.83
CA CYS A 94 3.10 -12.01 6.90
C CYS A 94 3.89 -11.35 5.74
N LEU A 95 3.19 -10.78 4.78
CA LEU A 95 3.79 -10.08 3.65
C LEU A 95 4.14 -8.67 4.07
N ARG A 96 5.39 -8.24 3.87
CA ARG A 96 5.86 -6.88 4.10
C ARG A 96 5.93 -6.12 2.79
N MET A 97 5.31 -4.97 2.72
CA MET A 97 5.23 -4.09 1.56
C MET A 97 5.39 -2.64 2.01
N THR A 98 5.43 -1.73 1.06
CA THR A 98 5.25 -0.29 1.29
C THR A 98 4.09 0.22 0.44
N THR A 99 3.54 1.39 0.79
CA THR A 99 2.55 2.07 -0.08
C THR A 99 3.13 2.34 -1.47
N GLU A 100 4.44 2.62 -1.55
CA GLU A 100 5.14 2.83 -2.82
C GLU A 100 5.23 1.55 -3.67
N SER A 101 5.62 0.40 -3.08
CA SER A 101 5.70 -0.88 -3.81
C SER A 101 4.32 -1.34 -4.32
N LEU A 102 3.26 -1.12 -3.54
CA LEU A 102 1.88 -1.36 -3.94
C LEU A 102 1.46 -0.41 -5.07
N ARG A 103 1.77 0.88 -4.97
CA ARG A 103 1.48 1.86 -6.03
C ARG A 103 2.22 1.54 -7.33
N ALA A 104 3.47 1.09 -7.26
CA ALA A 104 4.25 0.67 -8.43
C ALA A 104 3.61 -0.54 -9.15
N SER A 105 2.85 -1.38 -8.44
CA SER A 105 2.06 -2.47 -9.02
C SER A 105 0.66 -2.04 -9.50
N GLY A 106 0.34 -0.75 -9.45
CA GLY A 106 -0.94 -0.19 -9.89
C GLY A 106 -2.05 -0.19 -8.83
N VAL A 107 -1.71 -0.43 -7.56
CA VAL A 107 -2.68 -0.54 -6.47
C VAL A 107 -2.59 0.67 -5.54
N THR A 108 -3.75 1.25 -5.19
CA THR A 108 -3.86 2.34 -4.21
C THR A 108 -4.08 1.78 -2.81
N VAL A 109 -3.49 2.44 -1.80
CA VAL A 109 -3.75 2.15 -0.39
C VAL A 109 -4.49 3.34 0.22
N VAL A 110 -5.58 3.05 0.92
CA VAL A 110 -6.38 4.05 1.66
C VAL A 110 -6.32 3.69 3.14
N PHE A 111 -6.08 4.68 4.00
CA PHE A 111 -6.07 4.47 5.45
C PHE A 111 -7.41 4.87 6.04
N GLU A 112 -8.12 3.91 6.60
CA GLU A 112 -9.48 4.07 7.15
C GLU A 112 -9.61 3.33 8.48
N SER A 113 -10.72 3.52 9.16
CA SER A 113 -11.06 2.72 10.34
C SER A 113 -11.10 1.24 10.00
N THR A 114 -10.91 0.39 11.02
CA THR A 114 -11.04 -1.06 10.83
C THR A 114 -12.37 -1.44 10.19
N ALA A 115 -12.39 -2.52 9.42
CA ALA A 115 -13.57 -3.02 8.72
C ALA A 115 -13.72 -4.52 8.95
N PRO A 116 -14.93 -5.10 8.77
CA PRO A 116 -15.14 -6.54 8.83
C PRO A 116 -14.23 -7.28 7.85
N VAL A 117 -13.74 -8.46 8.24
CA VAL A 117 -13.06 -9.39 7.35
C VAL A 117 -14.03 -10.53 7.03
N GLY A 118 -14.63 -10.47 5.85
CA GLY A 118 -15.76 -11.34 5.54
C GLY A 118 -16.89 -11.16 6.56
N ASP A 119 -17.27 -12.21 7.26
CA ASP A 119 -18.33 -12.20 8.28
C ASP A 119 -17.80 -11.91 9.71
N GLN A 120 -16.50 -11.74 9.89
CA GLN A 120 -15.92 -11.43 11.20
C GLN A 120 -16.06 -9.94 11.50
N PRO A 121 -16.58 -9.57 12.70
CA PRO A 121 -16.77 -8.18 13.09
C PRO A 121 -15.42 -7.45 13.23
N PRO A 122 -15.39 -6.12 13.00
CA PRO A 122 -14.15 -5.34 13.00
C PRO A 122 -13.63 -5.01 14.40
N ASP A 123 -14.47 -5.12 15.42
CA ASP A 123 -14.19 -4.59 16.75
C ASP A 123 -13.30 -5.53 17.57
N PHE A 124 -12.10 -5.09 17.91
CA PHE A 124 -11.18 -5.72 18.86
C PHE A 124 -10.49 -4.67 19.73
N GLU A 125 -9.81 -5.07 20.77
CA GLU A 125 -9.15 -4.14 21.70
C GLU A 125 -8.15 -3.24 20.97
N GLY A 126 -8.38 -1.92 21.04
CA GLY A 126 -7.56 -0.91 20.40
C GLY A 126 -7.76 -0.80 18.88
N SER A 127 -8.84 -1.33 18.32
CA SER A 127 -9.16 -1.20 16.89
C SER A 127 -9.48 0.23 16.46
N GLU A 128 -9.88 1.09 17.40
CA GLU A 128 -10.21 2.50 17.17
C GLU A 128 -8.99 3.44 17.31
N ASP A 129 -7.83 2.93 17.77
CA ASP A 129 -6.68 3.76 18.11
C ASP A 129 -5.95 4.29 16.87
N GLU A 130 -6.14 3.66 15.70
CA GLU A 130 -5.40 3.95 14.49
C GLU A 130 -6.20 3.66 13.21
N LEU A 131 -5.65 4.08 12.07
CA LEU A 131 -6.19 3.76 10.76
C LEU A 131 -5.47 2.55 10.15
N TYR A 132 -6.25 1.71 9.48
CA TYR A 132 -5.77 0.49 8.84
C TYR A 132 -5.64 0.67 7.32
N PRO A 133 -4.57 0.18 6.69
CA PRO A 133 -4.42 0.26 5.25
C PRO A 133 -5.38 -0.70 4.54
N HIS A 134 -6.30 -0.15 3.74
CA HIS A 134 -7.14 -0.86 2.80
C HIS A 134 -6.47 -0.83 1.43
N ILE A 135 -6.02 -1.98 0.95
CA ILE A 135 -5.33 -2.14 -0.33
C ILE A 135 -6.41 -2.32 -1.40
N MET A 136 -6.62 -1.29 -2.25
CA MET A 136 -7.70 -1.24 -3.23
C MET A 136 -7.38 -2.10 -4.45
N GLY A 137 -7.11 -3.38 -4.22
CA GLY A 137 -6.74 -4.36 -5.24
C GLY A 137 -6.17 -5.63 -4.61
N GLY A 138 -5.66 -6.52 -5.46
CA GLY A 138 -4.88 -7.68 -5.03
C GLY A 138 -3.40 -7.35 -4.84
N ILE A 139 -2.64 -8.29 -4.30
CA ILE A 139 -1.22 -8.18 -4.06
C ILE A 139 -0.46 -8.89 -5.17
N SER A 140 0.28 -8.12 -5.98
CA SER A 140 1.25 -8.66 -6.93
C SER A 140 2.48 -9.19 -6.20
N THR A 141 3.05 -10.30 -6.65
CA THR A 141 4.28 -10.87 -6.09
C THR A 141 5.43 -9.88 -6.11
N GLY A 142 5.50 -9.01 -7.14
CA GLY A 142 6.52 -7.96 -7.27
C GLY A 142 6.34 -6.78 -6.30
N ALA A 143 5.19 -6.64 -5.64
CA ALA A 143 4.98 -5.59 -4.63
C ALA A 143 5.50 -5.99 -3.24
N VAL A 144 5.72 -7.29 -3.01
CA VAL A 144 6.16 -7.82 -1.72
C VAL A 144 7.67 -7.71 -1.60
N LEU A 145 8.12 -7.03 -0.56
CA LEU A 145 9.53 -6.84 -0.25
C LEU A 145 10.08 -8.03 0.53
N GLU A 146 9.25 -8.62 1.39
CA GLU A 146 9.66 -9.71 2.27
C GLU A 146 8.46 -10.58 2.64
N VAL A 147 8.69 -11.88 2.75
CA VAL A 147 7.72 -12.87 3.23
C VAL A 147 8.22 -13.40 4.57
N LEU A 148 7.51 -13.05 5.63
CA LEU A 148 7.85 -13.42 7.00
C LEU A 148 7.05 -14.65 7.42
N THR A 149 7.69 -15.61 8.08
CA THR A 149 7.01 -16.78 8.61
C THR A 149 6.32 -16.50 9.93
N VAL A 150 5.20 -17.15 10.16
CA VAL A 150 4.37 -16.98 11.36
C VAL A 150 4.41 -18.26 12.18
N GLU A 151 4.68 -18.12 13.48
CA GLU A 151 4.58 -19.21 14.45
C GLU A 151 3.18 -19.25 15.03
N ARG A 152 2.58 -20.46 15.05
CA ARG A 152 1.24 -20.68 15.59
C ARG A 152 1.25 -21.71 16.72
N GLY A 153 0.37 -21.53 17.69
CA GLY A 153 0.11 -22.46 18.76
C GLY A 153 -0.81 -23.62 18.35
N GLU A 154 -0.97 -24.60 19.23
CA GLU A 154 -1.80 -25.79 19.00
C GLU A 154 -3.30 -25.48 18.86
N ALA A 155 -3.80 -24.41 19.50
CA ALA A 155 -5.19 -23.96 19.37
C ALA A 155 -5.36 -22.86 18.30
N GLY A 156 -4.38 -22.71 17.40
CA GLY A 156 -4.42 -21.80 16.28
C GLY A 156 -3.97 -20.38 16.58
N GLU A 157 -3.48 -20.08 17.78
CA GLU A 157 -2.99 -18.76 18.16
C GLU A 157 -1.83 -18.34 17.28
N PHE A 158 -1.78 -17.06 16.93
CA PHE A 158 -0.61 -16.44 16.31
C PHE A 158 0.32 -15.97 17.43
N LEU A 159 1.47 -16.60 17.55
CA LEU A 159 2.40 -16.39 18.66
C LEU A 159 3.54 -15.44 18.30
N ARG A 160 4.03 -15.52 17.05
CA ARG A 160 5.18 -14.74 16.59
C ARG A 160 5.21 -14.59 15.09
N ILE A 161 5.74 -13.47 14.62
CA ILE A 161 6.12 -13.24 13.22
C ILE A 161 7.63 -13.06 13.20
N HIS A 162 8.34 -14.03 12.61
CA HIS A 162 9.81 -14.04 12.60
C HIS A 162 10.36 -12.97 11.66
N GLY A 163 11.34 -12.19 12.11
CA GLY A 163 11.95 -11.11 11.34
C GLY A 163 11.09 -9.84 11.23
N LEU A 164 10.06 -9.71 12.05
CA LEU A 164 9.21 -8.53 12.06
C LEU A 164 10.00 -7.27 12.46
N TYR A 165 10.86 -7.40 13.45
CA TYR A 165 11.72 -6.32 13.93
C TYR A 165 13.19 -6.55 13.53
N PRO A 166 13.95 -5.46 13.26
CA PRO A 166 15.39 -5.57 12.93
C PRO A 166 16.16 -6.24 14.06
N GLY A 167 16.92 -7.28 13.74
CA GLY A 167 17.82 -7.96 14.69
C GLY A 167 17.21 -9.14 15.47
N GLU A 168 16.03 -9.58 15.08
CA GLU A 168 15.42 -10.83 15.57
C GLU A 168 15.90 -12.06 14.78
#